data_62cfad737b40fa0cdb176dc859892aa0
#
_entry.id   62cfad737b40fa0cdb176dc859892aa0
#
_cell.length_a   1.000
_cell.length_b   1.000
_cell.length_c   1.000
_cell.angle_alpha   90.00
_cell.angle_beta   90.00
_cell.angle_gamma   90.00
#
_symmetry.space_group_name_H-M   'P 1'
#
loop_
_entity.id
_entity.type
_entity.pdbx_description
1 polymer ?
#
loop_
_entity_poly.entity_id
_entity_poly.type
_entity_poly.pdbx_seq_one_letter_code
_entity_poly.pdbx_strand_id
1 'polypeptide(L)'
;MKSLRIICPNGHLGFAPTREESFRLGVAARPDCIAADSGSDDVGPIPLGSDTSTSPLAWQTHDLELMLVASRELGVPMIVGSAGDTGANSRVDLYVRIVRELAQKHRLPRFRLGYFYSEVRKDDLARRMRGGERVAGLEGHVDLTRDELDATDRIVAMAGVHPFIELLTQGADVVIGGRSSDSCVFAAPAIFHGFPEAQAYYLGKVLECASFCAEPYGGKETVLGEITRDAVEVTAMHPSQRCTVASVAGHAMYERSNPYYEHVAGGTLDMSACRYEQVAEKTTRITGARFQPSPEFRVKLEGAGKVGERYVGMVGIRDPYTIAHVDQVVAWARDKVRERFGPSGYELHYTVYGRDGIMGELEPNRDRPAHELCILVQGVAPTAEMAEEVCMIGTRQMFYARLPEVKGSAGSVAFALDEVLRASPAYRWTVNHTLRCGDPLELFPTHMTTAGV
;
A
#
# COMPACT_ATOMS: atom_id res chain seq x y z
N MET A 1 -15.36 -15.21 -25.71
CA MET A 1 -15.74 -13.81 -25.39
C MET A 1 -14.95 -12.89 -26.32
N LYS A 2 -15.59 -11.85 -26.89
CA LYS A 2 -14.90 -10.88 -27.78
C LYS A 2 -14.19 -9.79 -26.99
N SER A 3 -14.79 -9.36 -25.88
CA SER A 3 -14.24 -8.42 -24.91
C SER A 3 -14.66 -8.83 -23.49
N LEU A 4 -13.94 -8.34 -22.48
CA LEU A 4 -14.28 -8.45 -21.06
C LEU A 4 -14.26 -7.06 -20.45
N ARG A 5 -15.27 -6.74 -19.63
CA ARG A 5 -15.45 -5.44 -19.00
C ARG A 5 -15.35 -5.58 -17.50
N ILE A 6 -14.43 -4.82 -16.90
CA ILE A 6 -14.19 -4.82 -15.46
C ILE A 6 -14.36 -3.39 -14.92
N ILE A 7 -15.14 -3.21 -13.86
CA ILE A 7 -15.15 -1.96 -13.13
C ILE A 7 -14.27 -2.06 -11.89
N CYS A 8 -13.48 -0.99 -11.67
CA CYS A 8 -12.81 -0.72 -10.42
C CYS A 8 -13.54 0.44 -9.72
N PRO A 9 -14.07 0.24 -8.49
CA PRO A 9 -14.87 1.25 -7.80
C PRO A 9 -14.07 2.51 -7.45
N ASN A 10 -12.82 2.36 -6.99
CA ASN A 10 -12.08 3.47 -6.40
C ASN A 10 -10.55 3.35 -6.42
N GLY A 11 -9.99 2.26 -6.92
CA GLY A 11 -8.56 1.95 -6.88
C GLY A 11 -8.15 1.26 -5.58
N HIS A 12 -8.16 1.93 -4.42
CA HIS A 12 -7.85 1.33 -3.11
C HIS A 12 -9.09 1.31 -2.23
N LEU A 13 -9.64 0.12 -2.01
CA LEU A 13 -10.87 -0.12 -1.26
C LEU A 13 -10.65 0.21 0.23
N GLY A 14 -11.56 1.00 0.80
CA GLY A 14 -11.53 1.38 2.21
C GLY A 14 -10.63 2.57 2.56
N PHE A 15 -9.72 2.99 1.68
CA PHE A 15 -8.85 4.16 1.94
C PHE A 15 -9.63 5.48 1.96
N ALA A 16 -10.63 5.61 1.09
CA ALA A 16 -11.69 6.61 1.15
C ALA A 16 -12.96 6.00 0.55
N PRO A 17 -14.16 6.33 1.05
CA PRO A 17 -15.38 5.71 0.57
C PRO A 17 -15.59 5.90 -0.94
N THR A 18 -15.98 4.83 -1.60
CA THR A 18 -16.36 4.84 -3.01
C THR A 18 -17.50 5.81 -3.26
N ARG A 19 -17.42 6.61 -4.33
CA ARG A 19 -18.47 7.52 -4.76
C ARG A 19 -19.60 6.74 -5.42
N GLU A 20 -20.79 6.70 -4.79
CA GLU A 20 -21.91 5.90 -5.25
C GLU A 20 -22.42 6.31 -6.63
N GLU A 21 -22.34 7.60 -7.01
CA GLU A 21 -22.83 8.07 -8.32
C GLU A 21 -22.08 7.40 -9.47
N SER A 22 -20.74 7.53 -9.48
CA SER A 22 -19.91 6.93 -10.53
C SER A 22 -19.97 5.40 -10.49
N PHE A 23 -20.07 4.81 -9.28
CA PHE A 23 -20.21 3.37 -9.13
C PHE A 23 -21.51 2.84 -9.76
N ARG A 24 -22.64 3.50 -9.50
CA ARG A 24 -23.93 3.13 -10.13
C ARG A 24 -23.88 3.25 -11.66
N LEU A 25 -23.19 4.27 -12.17
CA LEU A 25 -22.99 4.41 -13.63
C LEU A 25 -22.11 3.28 -14.18
N GLY A 26 -21.06 2.87 -13.44
CA GLY A 26 -20.25 1.70 -13.76
C GLY A 26 -21.06 0.40 -13.79
N VAL A 27 -21.91 0.19 -12.79
CA VAL A 27 -22.83 -0.97 -12.72
C VAL A 27 -23.84 -0.96 -13.88
N ALA A 28 -24.40 0.22 -14.21
CA ALA A 28 -25.33 0.38 -15.34
C ALA A 28 -24.67 0.08 -16.70
N ALA A 29 -23.36 0.23 -16.79
CA ALA A 29 -22.59 -0.19 -17.97
C ALA A 29 -22.50 -1.72 -18.13
N ARG A 30 -23.06 -2.52 -17.19
CA ARG A 30 -23.10 -3.98 -17.19
C ARG A 30 -21.73 -4.63 -17.38
N PRO A 31 -20.80 -4.47 -16.41
CA PRO A 31 -19.51 -5.12 -16.44
C PRO A 31 -19.65 -6.64 -16.30
N ASP A 32 -18.62 -7.36 -16.73
CA ASP A 32 -18.49 -8.82 -16.56
C ASP A 32 -17.80 -9.20 -15.23
N CYS A 33 -17.18 -8.21 -14.55
CA CYS A 33 -16.53 -8.40 -13.26
C CYS A 33 -16.46 -7.08 -12.49
N ILE A 34 -16.57 -7.13 -11.15
CA ILE A 34 -16.31 -6.01 -10.24
C ILE A 34 -15.07 -6.37 -9.42
N ALA A 35 -13.99 -5.59 -9.55
CA ALA A 35 -12.74 -5.90 -8.88
C ALA A 35 -12.14 -4.66 -8.22
N ALA A 36 -11.49 -4.85 -7.08
CA ALA A 36 -10.72 -3.81 -6.39
C ALA A 36 -9.52 -4.41 -5.67
N ASP A 37 -8.42 -3.69 -5.62
CA ASP A 37 -7.41 -3.92 -4.62
C ASP A 37 -7.77 -3.23 -3.30
N SER A 38 -7.25 -3.73 -2.18
CA SER A 38 -7.53 -3.19 -0.85
C SER A 38 -6.26 -2.99 -0.02
N GLY A 39 -5.08 -3.09 -0.62
CA GLY A 39 -3.82 -3.00 0.10
C GLY A 39 -2.75 -2.20 -0.60
N SER A 40 -1.84 -1.68 0.21
CA SER A 40 -0.65 -0.97 -0.26
C SER A 40 0.45 -1.05 0.80
N ASP A 41 1.70 -1.15 0.37
CA ASP A 41 2.86 -0.96 1.25
C ASP A 41 3.15 0.52 1.54
N ASP A 42 2.54 1.46 0.80
CA ASP A 42 2.57 2.91 1.04
C ASP A 42 2.05 3.31 2.42
N VAL A 43 1.16 2.51 3.01
CA VAL A 43 0.66 2.75 4.38
C VAL A 43 1.73 2.50 5.46
N GLY A 44 2.90 2.03 5.07
CA GLY A 44 4.03 1.74 5.93
C GLY A 44 3.94 0.38 6.65
N PRO A 45 4.96 0.04 7.47
CA PRO A 45 5.10 -1.28 8.08
C PRO A 45 4.16 -1.53 9.28
N ILE A 46 3.59 -0.47 9.87
CA ILE A 46 2.78 -0.58 11.10
C ILE A 46 1.59 -1.55 10.92
N PRO A 47 0.74 -1.42 9.90
CA PRO A 47 -0.42 -2.29 9.76
C PRO A 47 -0.05 -3.76 9.65
N LEU A 48 0.99 -4.10 8.90
CA LEU A 48 1.45 -5.47 8.75
C LEU A 48 2.01 -6.00 10.07
N GLY A 49 2.93 -5.28 10.70
CA GLY A 49 3.59 -5.72 11.94
C GLY A 49 2.62 -5.83 13.11
N SER A 50 1.72 -4.86 13.29
CA SER A 50 0.77 -4.82 14.41
C SER A 50 -0.55 -5.56 14.16
N ASP A 51 -0.76 -6.13 12.97
CA ASP A 51 -2.02 -6.76 12.57
C ASP A 51 -3.23 -5.81 12.64
N THR A 52 -3.04 -4.60 12.13
CA THR A 52 -4.09 -3.56 12.10
C THR A 52 -4.39 -3.14 10.67
N SER A 53 -5.27 -2.16 10.52
CA SER A 53 -5.58 -1.50 9.25
C SER A 53 -5.55 0.01 9.46
N THR A 54 -5.09 0.77 8.48
CA THR A 54 -5.20 2.23 8.46
C THR A 54 -6.56 2.67 7.96
N SER A 55 -7.21 1.83 7.16
CA SER A 55 -8.54 2.10 6.60
C SER A 55 -9.63 1.84 7.64
N PRO A 56 -10.54 2.81 7.91
CA PRO A 56 -11.64 2.61 8.85
C PRO A 56 -12.54 1.44 8.44
N LEU A 57 -12.90 0.59 9.41
CA LEU A 57 -13.75 -0.58 9.17
C LEU A 57 -15.09 -0.21 8.52
N ALA A 58 -15.66 0.95 8.88
CA ALA A 58 -16.91 1.42 8.30
C ALA A 58 -16.78 1.71 6.79
N TRP A 59 -15.64 2.24 6.33
CA TRP A 59 -15.38 2.51 4.92
C TRP A 59 -15.14 1.22 4.14
N GLN A 60 -14.36 0.31 4.71
CA GLN A 60 -14.14 -1.02 4.12
C GLN A 60 -15.48 -1.76 3.95
N THR A 61 -16.32 -1.74 4.99
CA THR A 61 -17.65 -2.38 4.96
C THR A 61 -18.56 -1.73 3.91
N HIS A 62 -18.58 -0.40 3.82
CA HIS A 62 -19.35 0.34 2.81
C HIS A 62 -18.98 -0.07 1.39
N ASP A 63 -17.67 -0.09 1.09
CA ASP A 63 -17.20 -0.42 -0.25
C ASP A 63 -17.47 -1.88 -0.61
N LEU A 64 -17.24 -2.81 0.34
CA LEU A 64 -17.59 -4.22 0.17
C LEU A 64 -19.09 -4.43 -0.04
N GLU A 65 -19.94 -3.66 0.65
CA GLU A 65 -21.40 -3.72 0.49
C GLU A 65 -21.83 -3.32 -0.92
N LEU A 66 -21.33 -2.18 -1.42
CA LEU A 66 -21.60 -1.73 -2.78
C LEU A 66 -21.21 -2.76 -3.84
N MET A 67 -19.99 -3.29 -3.73
CA MET A 67 -19.48 -4.29 -4.68
C MET A 67 -20.27 -5.60 -4.61
N LEU A 68 -20.52 -6.12 -3.41
CA LEU A 68 -21.19 -7.39 -3.21
C LEU A 68 -22.63 -7.36 -3.76
N VAL A 69 -23.40 -6.36 -3.37
CA VAL A 69 -24.79 -6.23 -3.83
C VAL A 69 -24.84 -6.13 -5.35
N ALA A 70 -24.07 -5.22 -5.93
CA ALA A 70 -24.05 -5.04 -7.39
C ALA A 70 -23.59 -6.30 -8.13
N SER A 71 -22.57 -6.99 -7.62
CA SER A 71 -22.06 -8.21 -8.24
C SER A 71 -23.10 -9.32 -8.24
N ARG A 72 -23.84 -9.48 -7.12
CA ARG A 72 -24.89 -10.51 -7.04
C ARG A 72 -26.14 -10.16 -7.86
N GLU A 73 -26.50 -8.88 -7.97
CA GLU A 73 -27.57 -8.41 -8.85
C GLU A 73 -27.24 -8.63 -10.33
N LEU A 74 -26.02 -8.39 -10.73
CA LEU A 74 -25.54 -8.61 -12.11
C LEU A 74 -25.26 -10.09 -12.42
N GLY A 75 -25.05 -10.93 -11.39
CA GLY A 75 -24.61 -12.31 -11.55
C GLY A 75 -23.16 -12.44 -12.05
N VAL A 76 -22.29 -11.48 -11.72
CA VAL A 76 -20.88 -11.44 -12.14
C VAL A 76 -19.93 -11.63 -10.96
N PRO A 77 -18.69 -12.10 -11.19
CA PRO A 77 -17.71 -12.21 -10.11
C PRO A 77 -17.38 -10.89 -9.42
N MET A 78 -17.17 -10.97 -8.09
CA MET A 78 -16.55 -9.92 -7.28
C MET A 78 -15.17 -10.40 -6.83
N ILE A 79 -14.13 -9.60 -7.05
CA ILE A 79 -12.75 -9.95 -6.69
C ILE A 79 -12.14 -8.81 -5.87
N VAL A 80 -11.58 -9.15 -4.70
CA VAL A 80 -10.84 -8.21 -3.84
C VAL A 80 -9.46 -8.78 -3.55
N GLY A 81 -8.42 -8.01 -3.83
CA GLY A 81 -7.04 -8.32 -3.48
C GLY A 81 -6.61 -7.66 -2.18
N SER A 82 -5.52 -8.14 -1.59
CA SER A 82 -4.83 -7.56 -0.43
C SER A 82 -5.76 -7.12 0.70
N ALA A 83 -6.68 -8.00 1.12
CA ALA A 83 -7.75 -7.66 2.06
C ALA A 83 -7.24 -6.87 3.29
N GLY A 84 -7.91 -5.75 3.59
CA GLY A 84 -7.69 -4.94 4.80
C GLY A 84 -6.28 -4.36 4.93
N ASP A 85 -5.82 -3.66 3.91
CA ASP A 85 -4.54 -2.97 3.72
C ASP A 85 -3.35 -3.91 3.50
N THR A 86 -3.24 -5.02 4.23
CA THR A 86 -2.02 -5.83 4.27
C THR A 86 -2.15 -7.21 3.64
N GLY A 87 -3.38 -7.69 3.43
CA GLY A 87 -3.62 -9.06 3.01
C GLY A 87 -3.16 -10.14 4.00
N ALA A 88 -2.89 -9.79 5.26
CA ALA A 88 -2.61 -10.76 6.31
C ALA A 88 -3.81 -11.70 6.51
N ASN A 89 -3.57 -12.91 6.99
CA ASN A 89 -4.62 -13.93 7.10
C ASN A 89 -5.81 -13.45 7.95
N SER A 90 -5.54 -12.74 9.04
CA SER A 90 -6.58 -12.13 9.89
C SER A 90 -7.44 -11.09 9.15
N ARG A 91 -6.85 -10.39 8.17
CA ARG A 91 -7.56 -9.40 7.35
C ARG A 91 -8.45 -10.09 6.31
N VAL A 92 -7.97 -11.19 5.73
CA VAL A 92 -8.79 -12.06 4.87
C VAL A 92 -9.98 -12.60 5.65
N ASP A 93 -9.77 -13.13 6.86
CA ASP A 93 -10.84 -13.62 7.73
C ASP A 93 -11.86 -12.53 8.09
N LEU A 94 -11.39 -11.31 8.34
CA LEU A 94 -12.25 -10.16 8.57
C LEU A 94 -13.15 -9.88 7.35
N TYR A 95 -12.61 -9.85 6.15
CA TYR A 95 -13.38 -9.58 4.93
C TYR A 95 -14.36 -10.72 4.60
N VAL A 96 -13.95 -11.96 4.77
CA VAL A 96 -14.83 -13.13 4.65
C VAL A 96 -16.02 -13.03 5.62
N ARG A 97 -15.78 -12.61 6.86
CA ARG A 97 -16.83 -12.38 7.86
C ARG A 97 -17.77 -11.24 7.43
N ILE A 98 -17.23 -10.09 7.02
CA ILE A 98 -18.02 -8.95 6.54
C ILE A 98 -18.90 -9.36 5.34
N VAL A 99 -18.35 -10.06 4.35
CA VAL A 99 -19.11 -10.54 3.19
C VAL A 99 -20.27 -11.44 3.62
N ARG A 100 -20.07 -12.34 4.61
CA ARG A 100 -21.13 -13.18 5.14
C ARG A 100 -22.22 -12.38 5.87
N GLU A 101 -21.84 -11.41 6.69
CA GLU A 101 -22.77 -10.52 7.40
C GLU A 101 -23.58 -9.67 6.42
N LEU A 102 -22.94 -9.12 5.39
CA LEU A 102 -23.61 -8.37 4.33
C LEU A 102 -24.55 -9.26 3.50
N ALA A 103 -24.15 -10.47 3.19
CA ALA A 103 -25.01 -11.43 2.48
C ALA A 103 -26.28 -11.75 3.28
N GLN A 104 -26.20 -11.89 4.60
CA GLN A 104 -27.35 -12.06 5.48
C GLN A 104 -28.21 -10.78 5.56
N LYS A 105 -27.58 -9.62 5.74
CA LYS A 105 -28.24 -8.30 5.80
C LYS A 105 -29.13 -8.06 4.57
N HIS A 106 -28.60 -8.36 3.38
CA HIS A 106 -29.30 -8.15 2.11
C HIS A 106 -30.08 -9.38 1.65
N ARG A 107 -30.10 -10.46 2.43
CA ARG A 107 -30.78 -11.73 2.07
C ARG A 107 -30.40 -12.22 0.68
N LEU A 108 -29.10 -12.14 0.37
CA LEU A 108 -28.59 -12.56 -0.93
C LEU A 108 -28.76 -14.07 -1.12
N PRO A 109 -29.13 -14.55 -2.31
CA PRO A 109 -29.12 -15.96 -2.65
C PRO A 109 -27.75 -16.58 -2.40
N ARG A 110 -27.72 -17.89 -2.14
CA ARG A 110 -26.45 -18.62 -1.94
C ARG A 110 -25.49 -18.45 -3.08
N PHE A 111 -24.22 -18.18 -2.75
CA PHE A 111 -23.11 -18.05 -3.67
C PHE A 111 -21.83 -18.68 -3.12
N ARG A 112 -20.88 -18.99 -4.01
CA ARG A 112 -19.58 -19.56 -3.66
C ARG A 112 -18.59 -18.45 -3.31
N LEU A 113 -18.08 -18.49 -2.10
CA LEU A 113 -17.08 -17.56 -1.57
C LEU A 113 -15.73 -18.27 -1.48
N GLY A 114 -14.82 -17.88 -2.38
CA GLY A 114 -13.43 -18.30 -2.37
C GLY A 114 -12.55 -17.31 -1.64
N TYR A 115 -11.50 -17.78 -0.99
CA TYR A 115 -10.46 -16.92 -0.43
C TYR A 115 -9.13 -17.65 -0.36
N PHE A 116 -8.03 -16.90 -0.30
CA PHE A 116 -6.70 -17.46 -0.11
C PHE A 116 -5.90 -16.64 0.90
N TYR A 117 -4.95 -17.32 1.53
CA TYR A 117 -4.02 -16.74 2.47
C TYR A 117 -2.67 -16.46 1.82
N SER A 118 -1.87 -15.56 2.42
CA SER A 118 -0.55 -15.18 1.92
C SER A 118 0.50 -14.98 3.02
N GLU A 119 0.17 -15.25 4.30
CA GLU A 119 1.20 -15.21 5.34
C GLU A 119 2.20 -16.36 5.20
N VAL A 120 3.47 -16.01 5.34
CA VAL A 120 4.58 -16.95 5.33
C VAL A 120 5.09 -17.19 6.75
N ARG A 121 5.12 -18.43 7.19
CA ARG A 121 5.61 -18.79 8.53
C ARG A 121 7.13 -18.60 8.60
N LYS A 122 7.59 -17.90 9.64
CA LYS A 122 9.03 -17.67 9.89
C LYS A 122 9.82 -18.99 9.93
N ASP A 123 9.26 -20.04 10.55
CA ASP A 123 9.92 -21.34 10.66
C ASP A 123 10.12 -22.01 9.29
N ASP A 124 9.17 -21.86 8.38
CA ASP A 124 9.26 -22.41 7.03
C ASP A 124 10.33 -21.67 6.22
N LEU A 125 10.37 -20.35 6.31
CA LEU A 125 11.40 -19.54 5.66
C LEU A 125 12.79 -19.85 6.25
N ALA A 126 12.91 -19.93 7.57
CA ALA A 126 14.14 -20.33 8.25
C ALA A 126 14.63 -21.73 7.85
N ARG A 127 13.71 -22.67 7.60
CA ARG A 127 14.04 -24.02 7.13
C ARG A 127 14.60 -23.98 5.70
N ARG A 128 13.98 -23.23 4.80
CA ARG A 128 14.45 -23.01 3.42
C ARG A 128 15.85 -22.38 3.41
N MET A 129 16.08 -21.33 4.20
CA MET A 129 17.39 -20.67 4.31
C MET A 129 18.47 -21.64 4.83
N ARG A 130 18.18 -22.48 5.84
CA ARG A 130 19.10 -23.54 6.29
C ARG A 130 19.37 -24.60 5.23
N GLY A 131 18.40 -24.84 4.36
CA GLY A 131 18.56 -25.73 3.19
C GLY A 131 19.38 -25.13 2.04
N GLY A 132 19.88 -23.90 2.20
CA GLY A 132 20.67 -23.19 1.19
C GLY A 132 19.84 -22.41 0.17
N GLU A 133 18.52 -22.27 0.40
CA GLU A 133 17.68 -21.46 -0.48
C GLU A 133 17.95 -19.98 -0.22
N ARG A 134 18.20 -19.25 -1.30
CA ARG A 134 18.48 -17.82 -1.26
C ARG A 134 17.19 -17.02 -1.27
N VAL A 135 16.99 -16.18 -0.25
CA VAL A 135 15.94 -15.17 -0.18
C VAL A 135 16.58 -13.84 -0.56
N ALA A 136 16.51 -13.51 -1.85
CA ALA A 136 17.28 -12.41 -2.43
C ALA A 136 16.66 -11.05 -2.10
N GLY A 137 17.50 -10.10 -1.68
CA GLY A 137 17.08 -8.72 -1.44
C GLY A 137 16.61 -8.00 -2.70
N LEU A 138 15.64 -7.11 -2.54
CA LEU A 138 15.15 -6.18 -3.57
C LEU A 138 15.71 -4.79 -3.31
N GLU A 139 15.77 -3.95 -4.36
CA GLU A 139 16.07 -2.51 -4.28
C GLU A 139 17.36 -2.18 -3.51
N GLY A 140 18.38 -3.00 -3.69
CA GLY A 140 19.68 -2.81 -3.03
C GLY A 140 19.80 -3.43 -1.65
N HIS A 141 18.75 -4.08 -1.14
CA HIS A 141 18.85 -4.88 0.08
C HIS A 141 19.77 -6.10 -0.12
N VAL A 142 20.51 -6.47 0.90
CA VAL A 142 21.24 -7.73 0.95
C VAL A 142 20.27 -8.93 1.04
N ASP A 143 20.77 -10.15 0.85
CA ASP A 143 19.96 -11.34 1.07
C ASP A 143 19.49 -11.40 2.54
N LEU A 144 18.29 -11.94 2.76
CA LEU A 144 17.67 -12.01 4.08
C LEU A 144 18.56 -12.76 5.07
N THR A 145 18.87 -12.10 6.16
CA THR A 145 19.66 -12.67 7.26
C THR A 145 18.76 -13.34 8.30
N ARG A 146 19.37 -14.18 9.13
CA ARG A 146 18.64 -14.80 10.26
C ARG A 146 18.18 -13.75 11.27
N ASP A 147 19.00 -12.76 11.56
CA ASP A 147 18.71 -11.72 12.54
C ASP A 147 17.53 -10.85 12.08
N GLU A 148 17.45 -10.50 10.79
CA GLU A 148 16.30 -9.79 10.22
C GLU A 148 15.02 -10.63 10.27
N LEU A 149 15.11 -11.92 9.94
CA LEU A 149 13.98 -12.83 10.04
C LEU A 149 13.49 -12.95 11.49
N ASP A 150 14.40 -13.05 12.46
CA ASP A 150 14.05 -13.14 13.89
C ASP A 150 13.40 -11.84 14.40
N ALA A 151 13.86 -10.69 13.90
CA ALA A 151 13.32 -9.36 14.21
C ALA A 151 11.97 -9.06 13.52
N THR A 152 11.47 -9.96 12.67
CA THR A 152 10.21 -9.78 11.94
C THR A 152 9.05 -10.34 12.73
N ASP A 153 7.95 -9.59 12.86
CA ASP A 153 6.73 -10.07 13.52
C ASP A 153 5.82 -10.84 12.54
N ARG A 154 5.64 -10.33 11.33
CA ARG A 154 4.76 -10.91 10.31
C ARG A 154 5.38 -10.78 8.92
N ILE A 155 5.15 -11.80 8.09
CA ILE A 155 5.60 -11.85 6.69
C ILE A 155 4.41 -12.24 5.82
N VAL A 156 4.23 -11.54 4.70
CA VAL A 156 3.30 -11.91 3.64
C VAL A 156 4.05 -12.11 2.32
N ALA A 157 3.56 -13.03 1.50
CA ALA A 157 3.99 -13.20 0.13
C ALA A 157 3.03 -12.48 -0.81
N MET A 158 3.54 -11.80 -1.81
CA MET A 158 2.72 -11.09 -2.79
C MET A 158 2.31 -12.04 -3.92
N ALA A 159 1.04 -12.46 -3.93
CA ALA A 159 0.49 -13.36 -4.92
C ALA A 159 0.44 -12.72 -6.32
N GLY A 160 0.64 -13.54 -7.35
CA GLY A 160 0.29 -13.23 -8.72
C GLY A 160 -1.18 -13.60 -9.03
N VAL A 161 -1.48 -13.81 -10.31
CA VAL A 161 -2.84 -14.14 -10.80
C VAL A 161 -3.32 -15.53 -10.39
N HIS A 162 -2.42 -16.46 -10.05
CA HIS A 162 -2.69 -17.89 -9.95
C HIS A 162 -3.75 -18.26 -8.89
N PRO A 163 -3.71 -17.78 -7.62
CA PRO A 163 -4.73 -18.16 -6.64
C PRO A 163 -6.11 -17.58 -6.97
N PHE A 164 -6.20 -16.45 -7.66
CA PHE A 164 -7.45 -15.92 -8.16
C PHE A 164 -8.02 -16.80 -9.27
N ILE A 165 -7.18 -17.21 -10.25
CA ILE A 165 -7.60 -18.08 -11.35
C ILE A 165 -8.03 -19.45 -10.82
N GLU A 166 -7.31 -20.00 -9.85
CA GLU A 166 -7.66 -21.27 -9.19
C GLU A 166 -9.07 -21.21 -8.60
N LEU A 167 -9.38 -20.15 -7.82
CA LEU A 167 -10.70 -19.97 -7.22
C LEU A 167 -11.80 -19.72 -8.26
N LEU A 168 -11.52 -18.95 -9.31
CA LEU A 168 -12.45 -18.76 -10.43
C LEU A 168 -12.70 -20.06 -11.17
N THR A 169 -11.69 -20.90 -11.37
CA THR A 169 -11.80 -22.24 -11.99
C THR A 169 -12.66 -23.16 -11.13
N GLN A 170 -12.54 -23.08 -9.83
CA GLN A 170 -13.44 -23.75 -8.89
C GLN A 170 -14.85 -23.15 -8.86
N GLY A 171 -15.12 -22.06 -9.59
CA GLY A 171 -16.42 -21.42 -9.72
C GLY A 171 -16.78 -20.49 -8.56
N ALA A 172 -15.81 -19.80 -7.98
CA ALA A 172 -16.08 -18.75 -6.99
C ALA A 172 -16.85 -17.59 -7.62
N ASP A 173 -17.93 -17.17 -6.94
CA ASP A 173 -18.69 -15.96 -7.28
C ASP A 173 -18.10 -14.72 -6.63
N VAL A 174 -17.46 -14.89 -5.48
CA VAL A 174 -16.74 -13.85 -4.74
C VAL A 174 -15.38 -14.40 -4.34
N VAL A 175 -14.32 -13.62 -4.57
CA VAL A 175 -12.95 -13.97 -4.21
C VAL A 175 -12.38 -12.90 -3.30
N ILE A 176 -11.88 -13.31 -2.13
CA ILE A 176 -11.16 -12.45 -1.18
C ILE A 176 -9.70 -12.93 -1.10
N GLY A 177 -8.78 -12.07 -1.52
CA GLY A 177 -7.35 -12.39 -1.59
C GLY A 177 -6.55 -11.94 -0.38
N GLY A 178 -5.54 -12.74 -0.02
CA GLY A 178 -4.41 -12.29 0.77
C GLY A 178 -3.56 -11.26 0.02
N ARG A 179 -2.37 -10.92 0.53
CA ARG A 179 -1.49 -9.96 -0.15
C ARG A 179 -1.21 -10.40 -1.58
N SER A 180 -1.43 -9.52 -2.51
CA SER A 180 -1.31 -9.76 -3.94
C SER A 180 -0.76 -8.54 -4.65
N SER A 181 -0.14 -8.72 -5.81
CA SER A 181 0.18 -7.61 -6.68
C SER A 181 -1.11 -6.94 -7.17
N ASP A 182 -1.17 -5.64 -7.06
CA ASP A 182 -2.38 -4.85 -7.27
C ASP A 182 -2.96 -5.06 -8.69
N SER A 183 -2.10 -5.10 -9.71
CA SER A 183 -2.49 -5.36 -11.10
C SER A 183 -3.05 -6.78 -11.32
N CYS A 184 -2.62 -7.76 -10.52
CA CYS A 184 -3.06 -9.16 -10.66
C CYS A 184 -4.53 -9.37 -10.36
N VAL A 185 -5.13 -8.55 -9.51
CA VAL A 185 -6.56 -8.60 -9.14
C VAL A 185 -7.45 -8.45 -10.38
N PHE A 186 -7.05 -7.60 -11.31
CA PHE A 186 -7.77 -7.31 -12.55
C PHE A 186 -7.29 -8.16 -13.72
N ALA A 187 -6.00 -8.54 -13.72
CA ALA A 187 -5.44 -9.40 -14.77
C ALA A 187 -5.99 -10.83 -14.68
N ALA A 188 -6.24 -11.34 -13.46
CA ALA A 188 -6.67 -12.71 -13.24
C ALA A 188 -7.99 -13.06 -13.95
N PRO A 189 -9.10 -12.30 -13.85
CA PRO A 189 -10.32 -12.61 -14.59
C PRO A 189 -10.14 -12.51 -16.11
N ALA A 190 -9.27 -11.62 -16.60
CA ALA A 190 -8.97 -11.52 -18.02
C ALA A 190 -8.22 -12.75 -18.54
N ILE A 191 -7.18 -13.19 -17.83
CA ILE A 191 -6.40 -14.39 -18.17
C ILE A 191 -7.28 -15.64 -18.04
N PHE A 192 -8.12 -15.74 -17.01
CA PHE A 192 -9.08 -16.84 -16.85
C PHE A 192 -10.01 -16.98 -18.06
N HIS A 193 -10.42 -15.86 -18.67
CA HIS A 193 -11.22 -15.86 -19.88
C HIS A 193 -10.41 -15.99 -21.20
N GLY A 194 -9.11 -16.23 -21.14
CA GLY A 194 -8.23 -16.48 -22.27
C GLY A 194 -7.80 -15.26 -23.06
N PHE A 195 -7.81 -14.07 -22.44
CA PHE A 195 -7.17 -12.89 -23.00
C PHE A 195 -5.66 -12.95 -22.83
N PRO A 196 -4.88 -12.32 -23.73
CA PRO A 196 -3.42 -12.34 -23.64
C PRO A 196 -2.91 -11.64 -22.37
N GLU A 197 -1.86 -12.19 -21.77
CA GLU A 197 -1.25 -11.68 -20.54
C GLU A 197 -0.83 -10.21 -20.64
N ALA A 198 -0.28 -9.81 -21.77
CA ALA A 198 0.16 -8.42 -21.99
C ALA A 198 -0.97 -7.40 -21.78
N GLN A 199 -2.12 -7.63 -22.41
CA GLN A 199 -3.29 -6.78 -22.27
C GLN A 199 -3.93 -6.92 -20.90
N ALA A 200 -3.93 -8.13 -20.33
CA ALA A 200 -4.49 -8.38 -19.00
C ALA A 200 -3.71 -7.66 -17.90
N TYR A 201 -2.39 -7.77 -17.86
CA TYR A 201 -1.56 -7.05 -16.91
C TYR A 201 -1.57 -5.53 -17.13
N TYR A 202 -1.65 -5.08 -18.40
CA TYR A 202 -1.80 -3.66 -18.68
C TYR A 202 -3.14 -3.12 -18.16
N LEU A 203 -4.24 -3.85 -18.38
CA LEU A 203 -5.54 -3.53 -17.78
C LEU A 203 -5.44 -3.42 -16.26
N GLY A 204 -4.76 -4.39 -15.63
CA GLY A 204 -4.48 -4.40 -14.20
C GLY A 204 -3.74 -3.15 -13.75
N LYS A 205 -2.67 -2.78 -14.45
CA LYS A 205 -1.87 -1.59 -14.13
C LYS A 205 -2.67 -0.29 -14.16
N VAL A 206 -3.62 -0.16 -15.07
CA VAL A 206 -4.44 1.07 -15.12
C VAL A 206 -5.60 1.04 -14.14
N LEU A 207 -6.11 -0.14 -13.75
CA LEU A 207 -7.26 -0.25 -12.84
C LEU A 207 -6.89 -0.31 -11.36
N GLU A 208 -5.66 -0.68 -10.98
CA GLU A 208 -5.25 -0.82 -9.57
C GLU A 208 -5.48 0.44 -8.74
N CYS A 209 -5.12 1.61 -9.29
CA CYS A 209 -5.42 2.93 -8.74
C CYS A 209 -6.29 3.74 -9.71
N ALA A 210 -7.34 3.14 -10.24
CA ALA A 210 -8.11 3.57 -11.40
C ALA A 210 -8.55 5.03 -11.37
N SER A 211 -8.90 5.58 -10.23
CA SER A 211 -9.33 6.98 -10.13
C SER A 211 -8.26 7.99 -10.56
N PHE A 212 -6.99 7.61 -10.58
CA PHE A 212 -5.90 8.46 -11.09
C PHE A 212 -5.81 8.48 -12.63
N CYS A 213 -6.45 7.51 -13.33
CA CYS A 213 -6.52 7.53 -14.79
C CYS A 213 -7.46 8.61 -15.34
N ALA A 214 -8.27 9.26 -14.49
CA ALA A 214 -9.33 10.18 -14.90
C ALA A 214 -9.04 11.61 -14.45
N GLU A 215 -9.38 12.56 -15.30
CA GLU A 215 -9.26 13.99 -15.03
C GLU A 215 -10.54 14.76 -15.32
N PRO A 216 -10.81 15.91 -14.64
CA PRO A 216 -10.07 16.37 -13.46
C PRO A 216 -10.19 15.36 -12.32
N TYR A 217 -9.14 15.20 -11.51
CA TYR A 217 -9.19 14.31 -10.35
C TYR A 217 -10.22 14.82 -9.33
N GLY A 218 -11.22 14.01 -9.04
CA GLY A 218 -12.33 14.38 -8.16
C GLY A 218 -12.47 13.50 -6.92
N GLY A 219 -11.55 12.56 -6.70
CA GLY A 219 -11.58 11.60 -5.59
C GLY A 219 -11.72 10.17 -6.06
N LYS A 220 -12.28 9.31 -5.22
CA LYS A 220 -12.44 7.87 -5.46
C LYS A 220 -13.63 7.57 -6.38
N GLU A 221 -13.42 7.76 -7.66
CA GLU A 221 -14.42 7.56 -8.71
C GLU A 221 -14.18 6.26 -9.48
N THR A 222 -15.27 5.67 -9.95
CA THR A 222 -15.24 4.41 -10.70
C THR A 222 -14.71 4.58 -12.12
N VAL A 223 -13.89 3.63 -12.54
CA VAL A 223 -13.39 3.50 -13.91
C VAL A 223 -13.77 2.13 -14.46
N LEU A 224 -14.19 2.11 -15.73
CA LEU A 224 -14.43 0.89 -16.49
C LEU A 224 -13.22 0.61 -17.38
N GLY A 225 -12.67 -0.59 -17.26
CA GLY A 225 -11.72 -1.14 -18.22
C GLY A 225 -12.39 -2.16 -19.13
N GLU A 226 -12.11 -2.09 -20.42
CA GLU A 226 -12.52 -3.10 -21.40
C GLU A 226 -11.28 -3.67 -22.10
N ILE A 227 -11.15 -4.99 -22.10
CA ILE A 227 -10.04 -5.69 -22.74
C ILE A 227 -10.55 -6.46 -23.95
N THR A 228 -9.80 -6.37 -25.04
CA THR A 228 -9.88 -7.24 -26.22
C THR A 228 -8.55 -7.99 -26.40
N ARG A 229 -8.41 -8.80 -27.46
CA ARG A 229 -7.14 -9.49 -27.74
C ARG A 229 -6.00 -8.52 -28.08
N ASP A 230 -6.32 -7.34 -28.61
CA ASP A 230 -5.34 -6.43 -29.20
C ASP A 230 -5.21 -5.10 -28.44
N ALA A 231 -6.19 -4.77 -27.59
CA ALA A 231 -6.25 -3.47 -26.95
C ALA A 231 -6.90 -3.51 -25.56
N VAL A 232 -6.60 -2.47 -24.79
CA VAL A 232 -7.31 -2.12 -23.55
C VAL A 232 -7.93 -0.74 -23.75
N GLU A 233 -9.19 -0.57 -23.32
CA GLU A 233 -9.86 0.73 -23.25
C GLU A 233 -10.20 1.05 -21.80
N VAL A 234 -10.03 2.30 -21.40
CA VAL A 234 -10.39 2.79 -20.06
C VAL A 234 -11.32 3.99 -20.17
N THR A 235 -12.40 3.95 -19.39
CA THR A 235 -13.48 4.94 -19.46
C THR A 235 -13.83 5.42 -18.06
N ALA A 236 -13.80 6.74 -17.83
CA ALA A 236 -14.24 7.34 -16.58
C ALA A 236 -15.76 7.28 -16.45
N MET A 237 -16.28 6.81 -15.30
CA MET A 237 -17.72 6.68 -15.08
C MET A 237 -18.36 7.96 -14.55
N HIS A 238 -17.63 8.80 -13.81
CA HIS A 238 -18.20 10.07 -13.34
C HIS A 238 -18.47 11.04 -14.52
N PRO A 239 -19.64 11.74 -14.52
CA PRO A 239 -20.05 12.61 -15.65
C PRO A 239 -19.04 13.70 -16.00
N SER A 240 -18.38 14.31 -15.02
CA SER A 240 -17.42 15.41 -15.22
C SER A 240 -16.00 14.96 -15.51
N GLN A 241 -15.72 13.65 -15.46
CA GLN A 241 -14.39 13.10 -15.67
C GLN A 241 -14.21 12.43 -17.02
N ARG A 242 -12.97 12.33 -17.46
CA ARG A 242 -12.56 11.63 -18.68
C ARG A 242 -11.19 10.99 -18.48
N CYS A 243 -10.99 9.82 -19.05
CA CYS A 243 -9.70 9.20 -19.24
C CYS A 243 -9.09 9.79 -20.50
N THR A 244 -8.10 10.68 -20.36
CA THR A 244 -7.36 11.27 -21.48
C THR A 244 -6.10 10.48 -21.77
N VAL A 245 -5.52 10.67 -22.95
CA VAL A 245 -4.21 10.12 -23.29
C VAL A 245 -3.17 10.49 -22.23
N ALA A 246 -3.17 11.74 -21.77
CA ALA A 246 -2.20 12.22 -20.78
C ALA A 246 -2.42 11.60 -19.40
N SER A 247 -3.67 11.55 -18.90
CA SER A 247 -3.95 11.01 -17.57
C SER A 247 -3.71 9.49 -17.50
N VAL A 248 -4.07 8.74 -18.54
CA VAL A 248 -3.85 7.29 -18.61
C VAL A 248 -2.37 6.94 -18.76
N ALA A 249 -1.65 7.62 -19.66
CA ALA A 249 -0.21 7.39 -19.83
C ALA A 249 0.57 7.80 -18.58
N GLY A 250 0.25 8.95 -17.98
CA GLY A 250 0.88 9.40 -16.74
C GLY A 250 0.68 8.40 -15.61
N HIS A 251 -0.56 7.91 -15.43
CA HIS A 251 -0.83 6.88 -14.42
C HIS A 251 -0.13 5.56 -14.72
N ALA A 252 -0.09 5.10 -15.97
CA ALA A 252 0.59 3.84 -16.31
C ALA A 252 2.10 3.86 -16.00
N MET A 253 2.74 5.04 -15.99
CA MET A 253 4.19 5.21 -15.86
C MET A 253 4.68 5.70 -14.49
N TYR A 254 3.79 5.92 -13.51
CA TYR A 254 4.18 6.45 -12.20
C TYR A 254 4.81 5.39 -11.27
N GLU A 255 5.43 5.83 -10.17
CA GLU A 255 5.94 5.02 -9.05
C GLU A 255 7.03 3.99 -9.39
N ARG A 256 7.83 4.19 -10.44
CA ARG A 256 8.87 3.22 -10.81
C ARG A 256 10.17 3.88 -11.19
N SER A 257 11.28 3.20 -10.89
CA SER A 257 12.61 3.60 -11.36
C SER A 257 12.72 3.56 -12.88
N ASN A 258 12.05 2.58 -13.53
CA ASN A 258 11.88 2.54 -14.97
C ASN A 258 10.38 2.57 -15.31
N PRO A 259 9.86 3.67 -15.90
CA PRO A 259 8.44 3.86 -16.13
C PRO A 259 7.82 2.88 -17.14
N TYR A 260 8.64 2.16 -17.90
CA TYR A 260 8.18 1.27 -18.97
C TYR A 260 8.03 -0.18 -18.56
N TYR A 261 8.55 -0.58 -17.39
CA TYR A 261 8.54 -1.98 -16.97
C TYR A 261 7.88 -2.15 -15.61
N GLU A 262 7.00 -3.14 -15.52
CA GLU A 262 6.42 -3.60 -14.26
C GLU A 262 6.74 -5.06 -14.04
N HIS A 263 7.39 -5.36 -12.92
CA HIS A 263 7.70 -6.73 -12.51
C HIS A 263 6.55 -7.30 -11.68
N VAL A 264 6.02 -8.43 -12.12
CA VAL A 264 4.97 -9.17 -11.43
C VAL A 264 5.40 -10.61 -11.20
N ALA A 265 4.71 -11.33 -10.33
CA ALA A 265 4.99 -12.75 -10.15
C ALA A 265 4.80 -13.50 -11.48
N GLY A 266 5.90 -14.10 -11.97
CA GLY A 266 5.91 -14.86 -13.22
C GLY A 266 6.37 -14.10 -14.46
N GLY A 267 6.62 -12.77 -14.40
CA GLY A 267 7.11 -12.05 -15.58
C GLY A 267 7.24 -10.54 -15.45
N THR A 268 7.35 -9.89 -16.58
CA THR A 268 7.48 -8.44 -16.69
C THR A 268 6.54 -7.90 -17.77
N LEU A 269 5.72 -6.96 -17.41
CA LEU A 269 4.95 -6.14 -18.35
C LEU A 269 5.88 -5.08 -18.95
N ASP A 270 6.01 -5.09 -20.27
CA ASP A 270 6.76 -4.08 -21.05
C ASP A 270 5.78 -3.14 -21.76
N MET A 271 5.78 -1.89 -21.33
CA MET A 271 4.92 -0.81 -21.83
C MET A 271 5.67 0.14 -22.78
N SER A 272 6.94 -0.13 -23.10
CA SER A 272 7.80 0.75 -23.91
C SER A 272 7.27 0.99 -25.33
N ALA A 273 6.47 0.08 -25.86
CA ALA A 273 5.85 0.18 -27.17
C ALA A 273 4.36 0.56 -27.12
N CYS A 274 3.84 0.91 -25.94
CA CYS A 274 2.43 1.30 -25.80
C CYS A 274 2.12 2.57 -26.60
N ARG A 275 0.93 2.55 -27.21
CA ARG A 275 0.34 3.67 -27.94
C ARG A 275 -1.02 3.97 -27.36
N TYR A 276 -1.29 5.25 -27.23
CA TYR A 276 -2.50 5.78 -26.61
C TYR A 276 -3.30 6.58 -27.61
N GLU A 277 -4.59 6.34 -27.70
CA GLU A 277 -5.50 6.99 -28.63
C GLU A 277 -6.79 7.40 -27.90
N GLN A 278 -7.22 8.65 -28.05
CA GLN A 278 -8.52 9.11 -27.58
C GLN A 278 -9.60 8.63 -28.54
N VAL A 279 -10.33 7.56 -28.19
CA VAL A 279 -11.34 6.95 -29.06
C VAL A 279 -12.76 7.47 -28.83
N ALA A 280 -13.00 8.07 -27.65
CA ALA A 280 -14.23 8.78 -27.32
C ALA A 280 -13.91 9.88 -26.29
N GLU A 281 -14.86 10.78 -26.01
CA GLU A 281 -14.68 11.90 -25.08
C GLU A 281 -14.12 11.47 -23.71
N LYS A 282 -14.57 10.30 -23.20
CA LYS A 282 -14.18 9.79 -21.87
C LYS A 282 -13.31 8.55 -21.93
N THR A 283 -12.89 8.11 -23.12
CA THR A 283 -12.26 6.80 -23.31
C THR A 283 -10.95 6.90 -24.04
N THR A 284 -9.92 6.37 -23.43
CA THR A 284 -8.61 6.17 -24.07
C THR A 284 -8.38 4.69 -24.36
N ARG A 285 -7.94 4.39 -25.57
CA ARG A 285 -7.51 3.06 -26.05
C ARG A 285 -5.99 2.96 -25.97
N ILE A 286 -5.52 1.78 -25.52
CA ILE A 286 -4.12 1.44 -25.39
C ILE A 286 -3.82 0.17 -26.17
N THR A 287 -2.73 0.19 -26.95
CA THR A 287 -2.22 -0.95 -27.72
C THR A 287 -0.71 -1.06 -27.53
N GLY A 288 -0.11 -2.20 -27.89
CA GLY A 288 1.34 -2.37 -27.95
C GLY A 288 2.01 -2.86 -26.67
N ALA A 289 1.25 -3.12 -25.59
CA ALA A 289 1.78 -3.79 -24.41
C ALA A 289 2.35 -5.17 -24.75
N ARG A 290 3.43 -5.57 -24.08
CA ARG A 290 4.07 -6.89 -24.21
C ARG A 290 4.24 -7.52 -22.84
N PHE A 291 4.25 -8.83 -22.77
CA PHE A 291 4.56 -9.56 -21.54
C PHE A 291 5.74 -10.49 -21.79
N GLN A 292 6.72 -10.46 -20.89
CA GLN A 292 7.90 -11.30 -20.94
C GLN A 292 7.84 -12.25 -19.75
N PRO A 293 7.53 -13.55 -19.97
CA PRO A 293 7.53 -14.54 -18.90
C PRO A 293 8.92 -14.68 -18.26
N SER A 294 8.96 -14.80 -16.94
CA SER A 294 10.20 -15.10 -16.22
C SER A 294 10.54 -16.59 -16.33
N PRO A 295 11.82 -16.97 -16.48
CA PRO A 295 12.24 -18.38 -16.48
C PRO A 295 12.05 -19.05 -15.11
N GLU A 296 11.96 -18.27 -14.04
CA GLU A 296 11.70 -18.72 -12.67
C GLU A 296 10.50 -17.98 -12.10
N PHE A 297 9.62 -18.72 -11.43
CA PHE A 297 8.54 -18.09 -10.69
C PHE A 297 9.07 -17.62 -9.33
N ARG A 298 9.00 -16.31 -9.12
CA ARG A 298 9.39 -15.65 -7.87
C ARG A 298 8.27 -14.78 -7.38
N VAL A 299 8.15 -14.69 -6.05
CA VAL A 299 7.22 -13.80 -5.37
C VAL A 299 7.98 -12.82 -4.49
N LYS A 300 7.48 -11.59 -4.35
CA LYS A 300 7.96 -10.63 -3.36
C LYS A 300 7.48 -11.08 -1.98
N LEU A 301 8.36 -10.97 -0.99
CA LEU A 301 8.04 -11.09 0.42
C LEU A 301 8.12 -9.72 1.06
N GLU A 302 7.11 -9.38 1.84
CA GLU A 302 7.05 -8.19 2.67
C GLU A 302 6.97 -8.60 4.13
N GLY A 303 7.82 -8.03 4.98
CA GLY A 303 7.81 -8.34 6.40
C GLY A 303 8.07 -7.11 7.24
N ALA A 304 7.36 -7.02 8.36
CA ALA A 304 7.47 -5.92 9.30
C ALA A 304 7.78 -6.42 10.70
N GLY A 305 8.64 -5.68 11.41
CA GLY A 305 9.02 -5.98 12.79
C GLY A 305 8.98 -4.74 13.66
N LYS A 306 8.57 -4.93 14.92
CA LYS A 306 8.49 -3.86 15.91
C LYS A 306 9.89 -3.39 16.31
N VAL A 307 10.08 -2.08 16.31
CA VAL A 307 11.31 -1.43 16.81
C VAL A 307 11.18 -1.08 18.29
N GLY A 308 10.03 -0.55 18.69
CA GLY A 308 9.77 -0.16 20.08
C GLY A 308 8.48 0.62 20.25
N GLU A 309 8.23 1.02 21.50
CA GLU A 309 7.20 2.00 21.82
C GLU A 309 7.63 3.38 21.34
N ARG A 310 6.69 4.23 20.96
CA ARG A 310 6.98 5.53 20.35
C ARG A 310 6.16 6.65 20.98
N TYR A 311 6.86 7.77 21.27
CA TYR A 311 6.26 9.04 21.65
C TYR A 311 6.69 10.15 20.71
N VAL A 312 5.87 11.17 20.56
CA VAL A 312 6.13 12.31 19.67
C VAL A 312 5.93 13.62 20.43
N GLY A 313 6.80 14.57 20.15
CA GLY A 313 6.71 15.96 20.60
C GLY A 313 6.88 16.90 19.42
N MET A 314 6.42 18.14 19.55
CA MET A 314 6.51 19.12 18.47
C MET A 314 6.86 20.50 19.02
N VAL A 315 7.85 21.15 18.39
CA VAL A 315 8.28 22.51 18.71
C VAL A 315 8.41 23.37 17.47
N GLY A 316 8.25 24.68 17.64
CA GLY A 316 8.43 25.67 16.59
C GLY A 316 9.61 26.59 16.88
N ILE A 317 10.26 27.09 15.83
CA ILE A 317 11.31 28.11 15.90
C ILE A 317 10.98 29.22 14.93
N ARG A 318 11.02 30.49 15.44
CA ARG A 318 10.74 31.67 14.61
C ARG A 318 11.92 32.65 14.55
N ASP A 319 12.81 32.59 15.52
CA ASP A 319 13.99 33.48 15.57
C ASP A 319 14.99 33.14 14.46
N PRO A 320 15.37 34.10 13.60
CA PRO A 320 16.27 33.82 12.46
C PRO A 320 17.64 33.27 12.87
N TYR A 321 18.20 33.74 14.01
CA TYR A 321 19.48 33.25 14.46
C TYR A 321 19.39 31.79 14.94
N THR A 322 18.34 31.47 15.69
CA THR A 322 18.09 30.09 16.15
C THR A 322 17.80 29.15 14.98
N ILE A 323 17.05 29.62 13.95
CA ILE A 323 16.82 28.87 12.68
C ILE A 323 18.15 28.53 12.01
N ALA A 324 19.04 29.51 11.85
CA ALA A 324 20.35 29.31 11.24
C ALA A 324 21.26 28.34 12.03
N HIS A 325 20.99 28.15 13.32
CA HIS A 325 21.76 27.29 14.22
C HIS A 325 20.98 26.08 14.76
N VAL A 326 19.92 25.68 14.05
CA VAL A 326 19.03 24.59 14.52
C VAL A 326 19.77 23.29 14.80
N ASP A 327 20.80 22.96 14.05
CA ASP A 327 21.64 21.76 14.29
C ASP A 327 22.31 21.78 15.66
N GLN A 328 22.72 22.95 16.17
CA GLN A 328 23.27 23.09 17.52
C GLN A 328 22.19 22.89 18.59
N VAL A 329 20.97 23.36 18.33
CA VAL A 329 19.81 23.15 19.22
C VAL A 329 19.47 21.66 19.32
N VAL A 330 19.45 20.96 18.17
CA VAL A 330 19.22 19.52 18.11
C VAL A 330 20.34 18.75 18.79
N ALA A 331 21.60 19.11 18.52
CA ALA A 331 22.75 18.46 19.15
C ALA A 331 22.73 18.59 20.68
N TRP A 332 22.43 19.78 21.21
CA TRP A 332 22.24 20.01 22.63
C TRP A 332 21.21 19.06 23.23
N ALA A 333 20.05 18.96 22.62
CA ALA A 333 18.99 18.09 23.14
C ALA A 333 19.38 16.59 23.08
N ARG A 334 20.05 16.15 22.01
CA ARG A 334 20.60 14.78 21.90
C ARG A 334 21.60 14.47 23.00
N ASP A 335 22.51 15.42 23.32
CA ASP A 335 23.52 15.22 24.36
C ASP A 335 22.85 15.05 25.73
N LYS A 336 21.79 15.81 26.03
CA LYS A 336 21.04 15.65 27.28
C LYS A 336 20.32 14.30 27.40
N VAL A 337 19.80 13.76 26.32
CA VAL A 337 19.26 12.39 26.31
C VAL A 337 20.38 11.36 26.51
N ARG A 338 21.53 11.56 25.85
CA ARG A 338 22.69 10.68 25.99
C ARG A 338 23.28 10.72 27.43
N GLU A 339 23.31 11.88 28.08
CA GLU A 339 23.72 12.02 29.49
C GLU A 339 22.83 11.18 30.42
N ARG A 340 21.55 11.08 30.12
CA ARG A 340 20.55 10.35 30.92
C ARG A 340 20.54 8.84 30.68
N PHE A 341 20.60 8.40 29.42
CA PHE A 341 20.38 7.01 29.03
C PHE A 341 21.62 6.31 28.49
N GLY A 342 22.73 7.01 28.30
CA GLY A 342 23.89 6.48 27.57
C GLY A 342 23.75 6.58 26.06
N PRO A 343 24.65 5.93 25.29
CA PRO A 343 24.72 6.09 23.83
C PRO A 343 23.77 5.18 23.03
N SER A 344 23.07 4.25 23.66
CA SER A 344 22.29 3.20 22.98
C SER A 344 21.07 2.75 23.80
N GLY A 345 20.23 1.89 23.20
CA GLY A 345 19.01 1.38 23.82
C GLY A 345 17.77 2.19 23.53
N TYR A 346 17.88 3.23 22.71
CA TYR A 346 16.77 4.04 22.21
C TYR A 346 17.12 4.64 20.85
N GLU A 347 16.09 5.13 20.16
CA GLU A 347 16.24 6.00 18.98
C GLU A 347 15.60 7.36 19.27
N LEU A 348 16.24 8.43 18.80
CA LEU A 348 15.75 9.80 18.93
C LEU A 348 15.90 10.51 17.59
N HIS A 349 14.75 10.80 16.95
CA HIS A 349 14.71 11.41 15.63
C HIS A 349 14.17 12.83 15.71
N TYR A 350 14.76 13.72 14.90
CA TYR A 350 14.31 15.09 14.70
C TYR A 350 14.04 15.31 13.23
N THR A 351 12.81 15.61 12.87
CA THR A 351 12.40 15.97 11.51
C THR A 351 12.16 17.46 11.45
N VAL A 352 12.99 18.19 10.69
CA VAL A 352 13.00 19.66 10.66
C VAL A 352 12.23 20.15 9.43
N TYR A 353 10.92 20.31 9.58
CA TYR A 353 10.07 20.90 8.54
C TYR A 353 10.38 22.38 8.36
N GLY A 354 10.39 22.84 7.10
CA GLY A 354 10.84 24.16 6.71
C GLY A 354 12.31 24.21 6.26
N ARG A 355 13.08 23.11 6.47
CA ARG A 355 14.44 22.95 5.98
C ARG A 355 14.60 21.70 5.12
N ASP A 356 14.59 20.54 5.73
CA ASP A 356 14.91 19.25 5.09
C ASP A 356 14.00 18.10 5.57
N GLY A 357 12.92 18.39 6.25
CA GLY A 357 12.07 17.39 6.89
C GLY A 357 11.41 16.38 5.95
N ILE A 358 11.29 16.67 4.66
CA ILE A 358 10.71 15.76 3.66
C ILE A 358 11.79 14.94 2.96
N MET A 359 12.83 15.60 2.44
CA MET A 359 13.84 14.94 1.59
C MET A 359 15.13 14.59 2.36
N GLY A 360 15.28 15.02 3.61
CA GLY A 360 16.49 14.77 4.39
C GLY A 360 17.74 15.32 3.72
N GLU A 361 18.77 14.50 3.60
CA GLU A 361 20.04 14.87 2.96
C GLU A 361 19.94 15.16 1.45
N LEU A 362 18.85 14.71 0.81
CA LEU A 362 18.58 14.93 -0.61
C LEU A 362 17.91 16.29 -0.89
N GLU A 363 17.62 17.11 0.14
CA GLU A 363 16.98 18.42 -0.03
C GLU A 363 17.94 19.40 -0.72
N PRO A 364 17.65 19.84 -1.98
CA PRO A 364 18.56 20.68 -2.75
C PRO A 364 18.63 22.13 -2.26
N ASN A 365 17.66 22.57 -1.47
CA ASN A 365 17.54 23.94 -0.95
C ASN A 365 17.75 24.04 0.57
N ARG A 366 18.46 23.08 1.15
CA ARG A 366 18.67 22.98 2.61
C ARG A 366 19.24 24.26 3.24
N ASP A 367 20.07 24.99 2.48
CA ASP A 367 20.73 26.21 2.95
C ASP A 367 19.85 27.48 2.79
N ARG A 368 18.64 27.36 2.24
CA ARG A 368 17.72 28.51 2.14
C ARG A 368 17.20 28.87 3.53
N PRO A 369 17.28 30.16 3.92
CA PRO A 369 16.72 30.62 5.18
C PRO A 369 15.21 30.38 5.22
N ALA A 370 14.75 29.61 6.20
CA ALA A 370 13.33 29.43 6.45
C ALA A 370 12.74 30.60 7.21
N HIS A 371 11.45 30.87 7.01
CA HIS A 371 10.70 31.87 7.78
C HIS A 371 10.46 31.38 9.21
N GLU A 372 10.12 30.11 9.34
CA GLU A 372 9.95 29.41 10.60
C GLU A 372 10.23 27.92 10.41
N LEU A 373 10.51 27.21 11.49
CA LEU A 373 10.69 25.77 11.49
C LEU A 373 9.67 25.12 12.41
N CYS A 374 9.16 23.95 11.98
CA CYS A 374 8.48 23.01 12.85
C CYS A 374 9.34 21.76 13.00
N ILE A 375 9.61 21.35 14.22
CA ILE A 375 10.45 20.17 14.50
C ILE A 375 9.58 19.12 15.17
N LEU A 376 9.43 17.98 14.49
CA LEU A 376 8.83 16.78 15.04
C LEU A 376 9.94 15.98 15.74
N VAL A 377 9.76 15.73 17.03
CA VAL A 377 10.68 14.93 17.85
C VAL A 377 10.05 13.56 18.08
N GLN A 378 10.77 12.49 17.81
CA GLN A 378 10.28 11.13 18.03
C GLN A 378 11.27 10.38 18.93
N GLY A 379 10.77 9.89 20.06
CA GLY A 379 11.48 8.98 20.95
C GLY A 379 10.96 7.56 20.77
N VAL A 380 11.85 6.61 20.49
CA VAL A 380 11.51 5.18 20.36
C VAL A 380 12.39 4.38 21.32
N ALA A 381 11.77 3.49 22.10
CA ALA A 381 12.49 2.68 23.09
C ALA A 381 11.74 1.35 23.34
N PRO A 382 12.39 0.36 23.96
CA PRO A 382 11.78 -0.93 24.25
C PRO A 382 10.53 -0.86 25.14
N THR A 383 10.45 0.14 26.04
CA THR A 383 9.29 0.33 26.92
C THR A 383 8.65 1.71 26.70
N ALA A 384 7.36 1.82 27.03
CA ALA A 384 6.61 3.05 26.89
C ALA A 384 7.20 4.18 27.78
N GLU A 385 7.55 3.85 29.01
CA GLU A 385 8.13 4.79 29.99
C GLU A 385 9.45 5.37 29.49
N MET A 386 10.33 4.53 28.94
CA MET A 386 11.60 4.97 28.39
C MET A 386 11.40 5.81 27.13
N ALA A 387 10.50 5.39 26.22
CA ALA A 387 10.21 6.15 25.00
C ALA A 387 9.64 7.54 25.31
N GLU A 388 8.76 7.62 26.31
CA GLU A 388 8.20 8.88 26.81
C GLU A 388 9.30 9.79 27.36
N GLU A 389 10.14 9.28 28.26
CA GLU A 389 11.20 10.07 28.89
C GLU A 389 12.25 10.53 27.85
N VAL A 390 12.64 9.68 26.91
CA VAL A 390 13.53 10.02 25.78
C VAL A 390 12.95 11.15 24.94
N CYS A 391 11.67 11.02 24.54
CA CYS A 391 10.99 12.04 23.74
C CYS A 391 10.83 13.34 24.52
N MET A 392 10.45 13.26 25.81
CA MET A 392 10.23 14.43 26.68
C MET A 392 11.53 15.21 26.88
N ILE A 393 12.63 14.55 27.22
CA ILE A 393 13.94 15.18 27.36
C ILE A 393 14.38 15.77 26.03
N GLY A 394 14.30 14.97 24.93
CA GLY A 394 14.63 15.43 23.59
C GLY A 394 13.87 16.67 23.14
N THR A 395 12.60 16.79 23.53
CA THR A 395 11.74 17.94 23.20
C THR A 395 12.04 19.13 24.11
N ARG A 396 12.00 18.92 25.43
CA ARG A 396 12.15 20.02 26.42
C ARG A 396 13.54 20.62 26.45
N GLN A 397 14.57 19.83 26.20
CA GLN A 397 15.96 20.32 26.20
C GLN A 397 16.27 21.24 25.00
N MET A 398 15.50 21.18 23.93
CA MET A 398 15.60 22.17 22.84
C MET A 398 15.28 23.59 23.33
N PHE A 399 14.35 23.74 24.27
CA PHE A 399 14.03 25.02 24.90
C PHE A 399 15.20 25.62 25.67
N TYR A 400 16.02 24.78 26.30
CA TYR A 400 17.18 25.18 27.11
C TYR A 400 18.48 25.26 26.32
N ALA A 401 18.48 24.98 25.03
CA ALA A 401 19.68 25.09 24.20
C ALA A 401 20.27 26.50 24.28
N ARG A 402 21.59 26.60 24.48
CA ARG A 402 22.31 27.87 24.56
C ARG A 402 23.21 28.05 23.36
N LEU A 403 22.84 29.03 22.55
CA LEU A 403 23.62 29.43 21.39
C LEU A 403 24.57 30.60 21.78
N PRO A 404 25.77 30.70 21.19
CA PRO A 404 26.78 31.65 21.63
C PRO A 404 26.33 33.12 21.66
N GLU A 405 25.56 33.53 20.67
CA GLU A 405 25.09 34.92 20.51
C GLU A 405 23.82 35.25 21.31
N VAL A 406 23.14 34.23 21.86
CA VAL A 406 21.90 34.42 22.60
C VAL A 406 22.21 34.78 24.04
N LYS A 407 21.93 36.02 24.42
CA LYS A 407 22.21 36.56 25.78
C LYS A 407 20.97 36.49 26.69
N GLY A 408 19.81 36.28 26.15
CA GLY A 408 18.55 36.23 26.92
C GLY A 408 18.36 34.94 27.72
N SER A 409 17.47 34.96 28.66
CA SER A 409 17.04 33.78 29.44
C SER A 409 15.80 33.11 28.84
N ALA A 410 15.24 33.64 27.72
CA ALA A 410 14.14 33.05 27.03
C ALA A 410 14.51 31.69 26.38
N GLY A 411 13.51 30.86 26.15
CA GLY A 411 13.70 29.58 25.46
C GLY A 411 14.01 29.75 23.98
N SER A 412 14.74 28.78 23.43
CA SER A 412 15.12 28.77 22.01
C SER A 412 14.00 28.28 21.09
N VAL A 413 12.98 27.61 21.63
CA VAL A 413 11.85 27.06 20.86
C VAL A 413 10.52 27.36 21.57
N ALA A 414 9.43 27.35 20.81
CA ALA A 414 8.07 27.35 21.32
C ALA A 414 7.48 25.94 21.29
N PHE A 415 6.83 25.52 22.37
CA PHE A 415 6.14 24.23 22.39
C PHE A 415 4.83 24.33 21.60
N ALA A 416 4.67 23.46 20.61
CA ALA A 416 3.42 23.35 19.85
C ALA A 416 2.43 22.36 20.50
N LEU A 417 2.93 21.49 21.37
CA LEU A 417 2.15 20.55 22.20
C LEU A 417 2.54 20.77 23.66
N ASP A 418 1.55 20.74 24.57
CA ASP A 418 1.77 20.90 26.02
C ASP A 418 2.55 19.73 26.62
N GLU A 419 2.41 18.56 26.04
CA GLU A 419 3.06 17.31 26.43
C GLU A 419 3.53 16.48 25.23
N VAL A 420 4.32 15.47 25.46
CA VAL A 420 4.63 14.45 24.43
C VAL A 420 3.47 13.47 24.36
N LEU A 421 3.08 13.10 23.14
CA LEU A 421 1.94 12.24 22.88
C LEU A 421 2.41 10.81 22.55
N ARG A 422 1.73 9.81 23.10
CA ARG A 422 1.93 8.43 22.72
C ARG A 422 1.44 8.23 21.29
N ALA A 423 2.32 7.74 20.43
CA ALA A 423 1.99 7.33 19.07
C ALA A 423 1.85 5.80 18.98
N SER A 424 1.45 5.30 17.81
CA SER A 424 1.55 3.87 17.52
C SER A 424 3.01 3.41 17.67
N PRO A 425 3.28 2.19 18.15
CA PRO A 425 4.63 1.66 18.22
C PRO A 425 5.35 1.79 16.87
N ALA A 426 6.65 1.96 16.91
CA ALA A 426 7.47 2.04 15.71
C ALA A 426 7.68 0.64 15.14
N TYR A 427 7.50 0.51 13.83
CA TYR A 427 7.80 -0.68 13.04
C TYR A 427 8.73 -0.30 11.90
N ARG A 428 9.46 -1.28 11.39
CA ARG A 428 10.26 -1.14 10.17
C ARG A 428 9.97 -2.29 9.21
N TRP A 429 10.19 -2.07 7.93
CA TRP A 429 10.29 -3.16 6.97
C TRP A 429 11.55 -3.96 7.26
N THR A 430 11.38 -5.23 7.62
CA THR A 430 12.46 -6.17 7.90
C THR A 430 12.67 -7.15 6.74
N VAL A 431 11.64 -7.33 5.90
CA VAL A 431 11.71 -8.16 4.71
C VAL A 431 11.20 -7.37 3.52
N ASN A 432 12.05 -7.14 2.52
CA ASN A 432 11.75 -6.67 1.18
C ASN A 432 12.60 -7.50 0.20
N HIS A 433 12.15 -8.73 -0.05
CA HIS A 433 12.95 -9.77 -0.68
C HIS A 433 12.13 -10.55 -1.69
N THR A 434 12.78 -11.39 -2.50
CA THR A 434 12.12 -12.35 -3.36
C THR A 434 12.45 -13.79 -2.97
N LEU A 435 11.43 -14.64 -3.08
CA LEU A 435 11.55 -16.07 -2.88
C LEU A 435 11.16 -16.80 -4.18
N ARG A 436 11.96 -17.81 -4.57
CA ARG A 436 11.61 -18.72 -5.65
C ARG A 436 10.55 -19.71 -5.18
N CYS A 437 9.53 -19.94 -6.00
CA CYS A 437 8.51 -20.96 -5.77
C CYS A 437 8.55 -22.00 -6.89
N GLY A 438 8.45 -23.27 -6.52
CA GLY A 438 8.35 -24.36 -7.47
C GLY A 438 6.97 -24.47 -8.11
N ASP A 439 5.95 -24.12 -7.32
CA ASP A 439 4.54 -24.03 -7.73
C ASP A 439 4.02 -22.60 -7.44
N PRO A 440 3.35 -21.95 -8.38
CA PRO A 440 2.74 -20.64 -8.16
C PRO A 440 1.73 -20.56 -7.00
N LEU A 441 1.15 -21.68 -6.58
CA LEU A 441 0.22 -21.76 -5.44
C LEU A 441 0.90 -22.15 -4.12
N GLU A 442 2.19 -22.46 -4.13
CA GLU A 442 2.92 -23.01 -2.98
C GLU A 442 2.76 -22.23 -1.67
N LEU A 443 2.69 -20.90 -1.76
CA LEU A 443 2.53 -20.01 -0.59
C LEU A 443 1.11 -19.48 -0.40
N PHE A 444 0.17 -19.90 -1.26
CA PHE A 444 -1.17 -19.30 -1.34
C PHE A 444 -2.26 -20.37 -1.21
N PRO A 445 -2.47 -20.95 -0.01
CA PRO A 445 -3.51 -21.94 0.18
C PRO A 445 -4.89 -21.33 -0.08
N THR A 446 -5.63 -21.96 -0.99
CA THR A 446 -6.98 -21.56 -1.40
C THR A 446 -8.05 -22.29 -0.62
N HIS A 447 -9.14 -21.61 -0.34
CA HIS A 447 -10.29 -22.14 0.40
C HIS A 447 -11.60 -21.77 -0.29
N MET A 448 -12.56 -22.69 -0.26
CA MET A 448 -13.90 -22.47 -0.81
C MET A 448 -14.96 -22.70 0.26
N THR A 449 -15.95 -21.84 0.32
CA THR A 449 -17.10 -21.92 1.23
C THR A 449 -18.34 -21.36 0.55
N THR A 450 -19.46 -21.35 1.27
CA THR A 450 -20.73 -20.79 0.79
C THR A 450 -21.15 -19.64 1.69
N ALA A 451 -21.73 -18.59 1.12
CA ALA A 451 -22.37 -17.49 1.82
C ALA A 451 -23.76 -17.22 1.20
N GLY A 452 -24.56 -16.37 1.86
CA GLY A 452 -25.96 -16.13 1.47
C GLY A 452 -26.96 -17.03 2.18
N VAL A 453 -28.25 -16.86 1.88
CA VAL A 453 -29.38 -17.54 2.50
C VAL A 453 -30.12 -18.46 1.54
#